data_b4ae2c746a043edb0a611bc86b04f328
#
_entry.id   b4ae2c746a043edb0a611bc86b04f328
#
_cell.length_a   1.000
_cell.length_b   1.000
_cell.length_c   1.000
_cell.angle_alpha   90.00
_cell.angle_beta   90.00
_cell.angle_gamma   90.00
#
_symmetry.space_group_name_H-M   'P 1'
#
loop_
_entity.id
_entity.type
_entity.pdbx_description
1 polymer ?
#
loop_
_entity_poly.entity_id
_entity_poly.type
_entity_poly.pdbx_seq_one_letter_code
_entity_poly.pdbx_strand_id
1 'polypeptide(L)' 'MAPKKEYLTAKEAAVYTGISVTKLAKLRHDGKGCPYVRIGDSRTKAIVRYRRIDLDRWLNECMIRTSGGL' A
#
# COMPACT_ATOMS: atom_id res chain seq x y z
N MET A 1 21.44 9.20 -7.83
CA MET A 1 20.47 8.30 -7.24
C MET A 1 19.15 9.04 -7.00
N ALA A 2 18.07 8.48 -7.46
CA ALA A 2 16.80 9.15 -7.30
C ALA A 2 16.35 9.13 -5.82
N PRO A 3 15.78 10.22 -5.33
CA PRO A 3 15.28 10.24 -3.96
C PRO A 3 14.13 9.24 -3.80
N LYS A 4 14.00 8.70 -2.61
CA LYS A 4 12.91 7.80 -2.30
C LYS A 4 11.61 8.59 -2.26
N LYS A 5 10.59 8.05 -2.86
CA LYS A 5 9.29 8.67 -2.82
C LYS A 5 8.63 8.42 -1.49
N GLU A 6 8.06 9.46 -0.93
CA GLU A 6 7.28 9.35 0.30
C GLU A 6 5.87 8.86 -0.01
N TYR A 7 5.34 9.25 -1.15
CA TYR A 7 3.99 8.91 -1.57
C TYR A 7 4.05 8.13 -2.88
N LEU A 8 3.40 6.99 -2.90
CA LEU A 8 3.45 6.07 -4.04
C LEU A 8 2.08 5.97 -4.68
N THR A 9 2.06 5.88 -6.01
CA THR A 9 0.83 5.53 -6.71
C THR A 9 0.52 4.06 -6.43
N ALA A 10 -0.69 3.63 -6.80
CA ALA A 10 -1.06 2.21 -6.63
C ALA A 10 -0.08 1.32 -7.39
N LYS A 11 0.32 1.74 -8.59
CA LYS A 11 1.27 0.99 -9.40
C LYS A 11 2.62 0.88 -8.72
N GLU A 12 3.10 2.01 -8.19
CA GLU A 12 4.39 2.03 -7.50
C GLU A 12 4.33 1.20 -6.21
N ALA A 13 3.20 1.28 -5.50
CA ALA A 13 3.02 0.48 -4.30
C ALA A 13 3.01 -1.01 -4.63
N ALA A 14 2.43 -1.38 -5.76
CA ALA A 14 2.43 -2.77 -6.20
C ALA A 14 3.85 -3.27 -6.43
N VAL A 15 4.67 -2.46 -7.07
CA VAL A 15 6.07 -2.81 -7.30
C VAL A 15 6.82 -2.89 -5.97
N TYR A 16 6.58 -1.92 -5.10
CA TYR A 16 7.28 -1.83 -3.83
C TYR A 16 6.96 -3.03 -2.93
N THR A 17 5.69 -3.43 -2.88
CA THR A 17 5.25 -4.50 -1.98
C THR A 17 5.25 -5.88 -2.63
N GLY A 18 5.28 -5.92 -3.96
CA GLY A 18 5.13 -7.18 -4.67
C GLY A 18 3.69 -7.67 -4.73
N ILE A 19 2.75 -6.84 -4.33
CA ILE A 19 1.33 -7.17 -4.36
C ILE A 19 0.72 -6.53 -5.58
N SER A 20 -0.15 -7.26 -6.29
CA SER A 20 -0.73 -6.73 -7.51
C SER A 20 -1.61 -5.51 -7.25
N VAL A 21 -1.72 -4.64 -8.25
CA VAL A 21 -2.60 -3.48 -8.17
C VAL A 21 -4.04 -3.89 -7.88
N THR A 22 -4.48 -4.96 -8.50
CA THR A 22 -5.83 -5.50 -8.31
C THR A 22 -6.05 -5.90 -6.86
N LYS A 23 -5.09 -6.58 -6.27
CA LYS A 23 -5.19 -7.02 -4.88
C LYS A 23 -5.20 -5.83 -3.94
N LEU A 24 -4.33 -4.85 -4.19
CA LEU A 24 -4.30 -3.64 -3.37
C LEU A 24 -5.63 -2.90 -3.43
N ALA A 25 -6.21 -2.81 -4.64
CA ALA A 25 -7.50 -2.15 -4.81
C ALA A 25 -8.60 -2.89 -4.05
N LYS A 26 -8.58 -4.20 -4.09
CA LYS A 26 -9.56 -4.99 -3.38
C LYS A 26 -9.46 -4.80 -1.88
N LEU A 27 -8.24 -4.82 -1.35
CA LEU A 27 -8.02 -4.60 0.07
C LEU A 27 -8.53 -3.21 0.48
N ARG A 28 -8.26 -2.21 -0.34
CA ARG A 28 -8.70 -0.85 -0.09
C ARG A 28 -10.22 -0.77 -0.08
N HIS A 29 -10.83 -1.41 -1.06
CA HIS A 29 -12.29 -1.42 -1.20
C HIS A 29 -12.95 -2.10 -0.01
N ASP A 30 -12.34 -3.15 0.50
CA ASP A 30 -12.87 -3.91 1.63
C ASP A 30 -12.56 -3.25 2.98
N GLY A 31 -11.88 -2.11 2.95
CA GLY A 31 -11.50 -1.43 4.18
C GLY A 31 -10.41 -2.13 4.95
N LYS A 32 -9.61 -2.94 4.25
CA LYS A 32 -8.52 -3.68 4.84
C LYS A 32 -7.21 -3.26 4.20
N GLY A 33 -6.12 -3.77 4.71
CA GLY A 33 -4.83 -3.48 4.15
C GLY A 33 -4.23 -2.20 4.68
N CYS A 34 -3.36 -1.60 3.89
CA CYS A 34 -2.60 -0.44 4.30
C CYS A 34 -3.44 0.85 4.29
N PRO A 35 -3.26 1.72 5.27
CA PRO A 35 -3.85 3.05 5.19
C PRO A 35 -3.37 3.76 3.92
N TYR A 36 -4.20 4.60 3.37
CA TYR A 36 -3.87 5.30 2.14
C TYR A 36 -4.44 6.71 2.18
N VAL A 37 -3.92 7.56 1.29
CA VAL A 37 -4.38 8.93 1.14
C VAL A 37 -5.28 8.98 -0.08
N ARG A 38 -6.44 9.58 0.09
CA ARG A 38 -7.37 9.76 -1.01
C ARG A 38 -7.64 11.24 -1.18
N ILE A 39 -7.38 11.75 -2.38
CA ILE A 39 -7.57 13.15 -2.71
C ILE A 39 -8.67 13.26 -3.76
N GLY A 40 -9.66 14.10 -3.49
CA GLY A 40 -10.78 14.28 -4.39
C GLY A 40 -12.06 13.82 -3.74
N ASP A 41 -13.18 14.16 -4.40
CA ASP A 41 -14.48 13.78 -3.87
C ASP A 41 -15.19 12.85 -4.87
N SER A 42 -16.45 12.54 -4.58
CA SER A 42 -17.20 11.60 -5.41
C SER A 42 -17.49 12.10 -6.81
N ARG A 43 -17.33 13.39 -7.05
CA ARG A 43 -17.58 13.98 -8.36
C ARG A 43 -16.37 13.99 -9.27
N THR A 44 -15.19 13.91 -8.68
CA THR A 44 -13.94 13.91 -9.43
C THR A 44 -13.24 12.59 -9.25
N LYS A 45 -12.37 12.28 -10.19
CA LYS A 45 -11.54 11.09 -10.04
C LYS A 45 -10.70 11.23 -8.79
N ALA A 46 -10.93 10.37 -7.85
CA ALA A 46 -10.12 10.37 -6.65
C ALA A 46 -8.70 9.92 -6.97
N ILE A 47 -7.75 10.60 -6.39
CA ILE A 47 -6.34 10.24 -6.52
C ILE A 47 -5.97 9.48 -5.26
N VAL A 48 -5.44 8.30 -5.42
CA VAL A 48 -5.02 7.47 -4.31
C VAL A 48 -3.50 7.42 -4.24
N ARG A 49 -2.98 7.61 -3.05
CA ARG A 49 -1.54 7.51 -2.80
C ARG A 49 -1.31 6.70 -1.54
N TYR A 50 -0.22 5.96 -1.51
CA TYR A 50 0.19 5.21 -0.34
C TYR A 50 1.44 5.85 0.21
N ARG A 51 1.48 6.05 1.52
CA ARG A 51 2.70 6.51 2.13
C ARG A 51 3.63 5.32 2.32
N ARG A 52 4.87 5.48 1.93
CA ARG A 52 5.85 4.40 2.02
C ARG A 52 5.97 3.87 3.45
N ILE A 53 5.98 4.78 4.41
CA ILE A 53 6.11 4.39 5.81
C ILE A 53 4.91 3.56 6.28
N ASP A 54 3.72 3.86 5.78
CA ASP A 54 2.52 3.10 6.12
C ASP A 54 2.57 1.71 5.51
N LEU A 55 3.08 1.60 4.28
CA LEU A 55 3.24 0.29 3.64
C LEU A 55 4.20 -0.57 4.43
N ASP A 56 5.31 0.00 4.85
CA ASP A 56 6.30 -0.72 5.64
C ASP A 56 5.71 -1.21 6.96
N ARG A 57 4.97 -0.33 7.63
CA ARG A 57 4.35 -0.69 8.91
C ARG A 57 3.31 -1.78 8.73
N TRP A 58 2.47 -1.64 7.71
CA TRP A 58 1.45 -2.63 7.43
C TRP A 58 2.05 -3.99 7.12
N LEU A 59 3.05 -4.03 6.27
CA LEU A 59 3.72 -5.28 5.93
C LEU A 59 4.36 -5.90 7.16
N ASN A 60 4.93 -5.08 8.02
CA ASN A 60 5.52 -5.56 9.26
C ASN A 60 4.46 -6.19 10.18
N GLU A 61 3.28 -5.59 10.23
CA GLU A 61 2.17 -6.13 11.01
C GLU A 61 1.64 -7.43 10.44
N CYS A 62 1.80 -7.63 9.15
CA CYS A 62 1.37 -8.85 8.49
C CYS A 62 2.39 -9.97 8.60
N MET A 63 3.55 -9.67 9.16
CA MET A 63 4.61 -10.66 9.27
C MET A 63 4.19 -11.82 10.14
N ILE A 64 4.38 -13.02 9.63
CA ILE A 64 4.10 -14.22 10.38
C ILE A 64 5.44 -14.81 10.78
N ARG A 65 5.65 -14.94 12.07
CA ARG A 65 6.87 -15.53 12.59
C ARG A 65 6.70 -17.02 12.72
N THR A 66 7.61 -17.75 12.13
CA THR A 66 7.61 -19.20 12.27
C THR A 66 8.58 -19.56 13.35
N SER A 67 8.17 -20.47 14.23
CA SER A 67 9.07 -20.96 15.23
C SER A 67 9.85 -22.14 14.69
N GLY A 68 11.04 -22.27 15.13
CA GLY A 68 11.88 -23.35 14.69
C GLY A 68 12.57 -23.04 13.41
N GLY A 69 12.53 -21.92 12.98
CA GLY A 69 13.22 -21.44 11.87
C GLY A 69 12.96 -22.28 10.72
N LEU A 70 12.51 -22.48 10.17
CA LEU A 70 12.39 -23.29 9.04
C LEU A 70 13.30 -23.94 8.72
#